data_6dbef11b64d168937960f64874ddb0bc
#
_entry.id   6dbef11b64d168937960f64874ddb0bc
#
_cell.length_a   1.000
_cell.length_b   1.000
_cell.length_c   1.000
_cell.angle_alpha   90.00
_cell.angle_beta   90.00
_cell.angle_gamma   90.00
#
_symmetry.space_group_name_H-M   'P 1'
#
loop_
_entity.id
_entity.type
_entity.pdbx_description
1 polymer ?
#
loop_
_entity_poly.entity_id
_entity_poly.type
_entity_poly.pdbx_seq_one_letter_code
_entity_poly.pdbx_strand_id
1 'polypeptide(L)'
;SLLGDKAMLALIVFAFTVSVYSSATVMPGSLHLAPIAVADMDKSQLSSRIINAFYRPWFLEPELITADEMDAGLDAGRYTFAINIPPNFQRDVLAGRQPEIQVNVDATRMSQAFTGNGYIQNIISGEVNSFVARYRDNSVLPVELAVRMRFNPNLEQERFGAVMAIINNITM
;
A
#
# COMPACT_ATOMS: atom_id res chain seq x y z
N SER A 1 -5.86 26.25 -40.80
CA SER A 1 -6.80 25.50 -39.96
C SER A 1 -6.08 24.27 -39.47
N LEU A 2 -6.12 24.01 -38.19
CA LEU A 2 -5.41 22.90 -37.51
C LEU A 2 -5.70 21.53 -38.17
N LEU A 3 -6.89 21.35 -38.69
CA LEU A 3 -7.34 20.13 -39.39
C LEU A 3 -6.78 19.98 -40.82
N GLY A 4 -6.19 21.03 -41.40
CA GLY A 4 -5.61 20.99 -42.73
C GLY A 4 -4.14 20.58 -42.78
N ASP A 5 -3.44 20.66 -41.65
CA ASP A 5 -2.03 20.28 -41.51
C ASP A 5 -1.89 18.90 -40.87
N LYS A 6 -1.80 17.89 -41.74
CA LYS A 6 -1.67 16.48 -41.33
C LYS A 6 -0.41 16.23 -40.52
N ALA A 7 0.68 16.97 -40.77
CA ALA A 7 1.93 16.81 -40.05
C ALA A 7 1.79 17.33 -38.63
N MET A 8 1.15 18.47 -38.42
CA MET A 8 0.89 19.06 -37.11
C MET A 8 -0.06 18.18 -36.28
N LEU A 9 -1.11 17.64 -36.92
CA LEU A 9 -2.04 16.73 -36.24
C LEU A 9 -1.37 15.42 -35.81
N ALA A 10 -0.54 14.85 -36.67
CA ALA A 10 0.24 13.65 -36.36
C ALA A 10 1.22 13.91 -35.20
N LEU A 11 1.86 15.09 -35.17
CA LEU A 11 2.79 15.47 -34.11
C LEU A 11 2.06 15.65 -32.76
N ILE A 12 0.88 16.27 -32.77
CA ILE A 12 0.07 16.43 -31.55
C ILE A 12 -0.36 15.06 -31.01
N VAL A 13 -0.90 14.18 -31.88
CA VAL A 13 -1.31 12.84 -31.47
C VAL A 13 -0.11 12.04 -30.94
N PHE A 14 1.04 12.11 -31.60
CA PHE A 14 2.26 11.43 -31.17
C PHE A 14 2.76 11.97 -29.83
N ALA A 15 2.89 13.29 -29.68
CA ALA A 15 3.35 13.93 -28.46
C ALA A 15 2.42 13.62 -27.28
N PHE A 16 1.11 13.67 -27.50
CA PHE A 16 0.12 13.36 -26.47
C PHE A 16 0.17 11.88 -26.07
N THR A 17 0.22 10.98 -27.05
CA THR A 17 0.28 9.53 -26.78
C THR A 17 1.58 9.15 -26.07
N VAL A 18 2.73 9.66 -26.53
CA VAL A 18 4.02 9.37 -25.90
C VAL A 18 4.11 9.98 -24.51
N SER A 19 3.62 11.21 -24.31
CA SER A 19 3.62 11.87 -23.01
C SER A 19 2.74 11.12 -21.99
N VAL A 20 1.51 10.75 -22.37
CA VAL A 20 0.60 9.99 -21.52
C VAL A 20 1.17 8.60 -21.21
N TYR A 21 1.67 7.90 -22.22
CA TYR A 21 2.26 6.57 -22.04
C TYR A 21 3.50 6.62 -21.14
N SER A 22 4.39 7.58 -21.38
CA SER A 22 5.60 7.77 -20.56
C SER A 22 5.25 8.09 -19.11
N SER A 23 4.28 9.01 -18.88
CA SER A 23 3.85 9.37 -17.52
C SER A 23 3.12 8.22 -16.81
N ALA A 24 2.41 7.38 -17.54
CA ALA A 24 1.73 6.22 -16.97
C ALA A 24 2.69 5.07 -16.60
N THR A 25 3.81 4.94 -17.35
CA THR A 25 4.78 3.85 -17.13
C THR A 25 5.96 4.25 -16.24
N VAL A 26 6.31 5.53 -16.18
CA VAL A 26 7.40 6.06 -15.35
C VAL A 26 6.83 6.58 -14.03
N MET A 27 6.28 5.71 -13.21
CA MET A 27 6.18 5.99 -11.77
C MET A 27 7.26 5.20 -11.04
N PRO A 28 8.41 5.82 -10.73
CA PRO A 28 9.36 5.22 -9.81
C PRO A 28 8.79 5.34 -8.39
N GLY A 29 7.85 4.48 -8.09
CA GLY A 29 7.37 4.30 -6.74
C GLY A 29 8.35 3.44 -5.94
N SER A 30 9.63 3.80 -5.89
CA SER A 30 10.54 3.15 -4.96
C SER A 30 10.16 3.59 -3.55
N LEU A 31 9.55 2.69 -2.81
CA LEU A 31 9.31 2.90 -1.39
C LEU A 31 10.67 2.99 -0.70
N HIS A 32 10.94 4.09 -0.03
CA HIS A 32 12.19 4.30 0.69
C HIS A 32 11.93 5.05 1.99
N LEU A 33 12.28 4.40 3.10
CA LEU A 33 12.16 4.96 4.45
C LEU A 33 10.76 5.55 4.75
N ALA A 34 9.71 4.84 4.34
CA ALA A 34 8.34 5.31 4.60
C ALA A 34 8.02 5.26 6.10
N PRO A 35 7.54 6.37 6.70
CA PRO A 35 7.09 6.36 8.07
C PRO A 35 5.86 5.47 8.23
N ILE A 36 5.93 4.53 9.19
CA ILE A 36 4.87 3.57 9.47
C ILE A 36 4.54 3.58 10.95
N ALA A 37 3.25 3.55 11.28
CA ALA A 37 2.76 3.41 12.64
C ALA A 37 1.93 2.13 12.78
N VAL A 38 1.95 1.52 13.97
CA VAL A 38 1.19 0.30 14.25
C VAL A 38 0.42 0.44 15.56
N ALA A 39 -0.89 0.27 15.48
CA ALA A 39 -1.76 0.07 16.63
C ALA A 39 -1.91 -1.43 16.89
N ASP A 40 -1.15 -1.96 17.85
CA ASP A 40 -1.19 -3.37 18.20
C ASP A 40 -2.17 -3.60 19.36
N MET A 41 -3.37 -4.07 19.04
CA MET A 41 -4.39 -4.43 20.01
C MET A 41 -4.31 -5.90 20.45
N ASP A 42 -3.53 -6.73 19.74
CA ASP A 42 -3.37 -8.16 20.04
C ASP A 42 -2.25 -8.43 21.05
N LYS A 43 -1.17 -7.65 20.98
CA LYS A 43 0.02 -7.76 21.87
C LYS A 43 0.54 -9.20 21.98
N SER A 44 0.49 -9.92 20.88
CA SER A 44 0.87 -11.33 20.80
C SER A 44 2.29 -11.51 20.26
N GLN A 45 2.74 -12.76 20.24
CA GLN A 45 4.00 -13.12 19.58
C GLN A 45 3.93 -12.89 18.07
N LEU A 46 2.77 -13.16 17.43
CA LEU A 46 2.58 -12.96 16.00
C LEU A 46 2.56 -11.47 15.65
N SER A 47 1.83 -10.63 16.42
CA SER A 47 1.82 -9.18 16.17
C SER A 47 3.22 -8.58 16.31
N SER A 48 3.96 -8.97 17.36
CA SER A 48 5.35 -8.52 17.57
C SER A 48 6.27 -8.92 16.41
N ARG A 49 6.10 -10.12 15.84
CA ARG A 49 6.87 -10.55 14.66
C ARG A 49 6.56 -9.71 13.43
N ILE A 50 5.27 -9.44 13.18
CA ILE A 50 4.82 -8.59 12.07
C ILE A 50 5.44 -7.19 12.21
N ILE A 51 5.37 -6.59 13.39
CA ILE A 51 5.94 -5.25 13.65
C ILE A 51 7.44 -5.23 13.37
N ASN A 52 8.18 -6.22 13.88
CA ASN A 52 9.63 -6.31 13.70
C ASN A 52 10.06 -6.65 12.27
N ALA A 53 9.14 -7.09 11.41
CA ALA A 53 9.43 -7.38 10.00
C ALA A 53 9.42 -6.13 9.11
N PHE A 54 8.92 -4.99 9.61
CA PHE A 54 9.02 -3.71 8.93
C PHE A 54 10.39 -3.07 9.22
N TYR A 55 11.28 -3.05 8.24
CA TYR A 55 12.65 -2.54 8.38
C TYR A 55 13.16 -1.85 7.11
N ARG A 56 14.30 -1.18 7.26
CA ARG A 56 15.00 -0.51 6.15
C ARG A 56 15.36 -1.52 5.05
N PRO A 57 15.41 -1.11 3.77
CA PRO A 57 15.32 0.30 3.30
C PRO A 57 13.90 0.81 3.03
N TRP A 58 12.87 -0.02 3.14
CA TRP A 58 11.51 0.35 2.72
C TRP A 58 10.77 1.16 3.77
N PHE A 59 10.86 0.76 5.03
CA PHE A 59 10.16 1.42 6.13
C PHE A 59 11.15 1.97 7.16
N LEU A 60 10.75 3.03 7.85
CA LEU A 60 11.35 3.41 9.12
C LEU A 60 10.93 2.40 10.19
N GLU A 61 11.59 2.46 11.35
CA GLU A 61 11.18 1.70 12.52
C GLU A 61 9.73 2.04 12.88
N PRO A 62 8.84 1.03 13.02
CA PRO A 62 7.43 1.28 13.30
C PRO A 62 7.21 1.99 14.63
N GLU A 63 6.44 3.06 14.61
CA GLU A 63 6.00 3.74 15.83
C GLU A 63 4.75 3.05 16.38
N LEU A 64 4.80 2.65 17.65
CA LEU A 64 3.63 2.08 18.33
C LEU A 64 2.71 3.19 18.81
N ILE A 65 1.46 3.15 18.34
CA ILE A 65 0.44 4.15 18.65
C ILE A 65 -0.85 3.46 19.11
N THR A 66 -1.79 4.25 19.61
CA THR A 66 -3.15 3.78 19.86
C THR A 66 -4.01 3.88 18.59
N ALA A 67 -5.10 3.11 18.53
CA ALA A 67 -6.01 3.15 17.37
C ALA A 67 -6.62 4.55 17.16
N ASP A 68 -6.86 5.29 18.23
CA ASP A 68 -7.43 6.65 18.19
C ASP A 68 -6.45 7.69 17.64
N GLU A 69 -5.13 7.44 17.73
CA GLU A 69 -4.08 8.33 17.22
C GLU A 69 -3.81 8.14 15.73
N MET A 70 -4.32 7.07 15.10
CA MET A 70 -4.02 6.73 13.72
C MET A 70 -4.44 7.84 12.74
N ASP A 71 -5.71 8.24 12.82
CA ASP A 71 -6.27 9.22 11.87
C ASP A 71 -5.58 10.58 12.05
N ALA A 72 -5.40 11.03 13.30
CA ALA A 72 -4.71 12.30 13.59
C ALA A 72 -3.24 12.29 13.14
N GLY A 73 -2.56 11.14 13.23
CA GLY A 73 -1.18 10.98 12.77
C GLY A 73 -1.05 11.02 11.25
N LEU A 74 -1.99 10.41 10.52
CA LEU A 74 -2.06 10.43 9.07
C LEU A 74 -2.42 11.84 8.56
N ASP A 75 -3.42 12.48 9.16
CA ASP A 75 -3.84 13.84 8.78
C ASP A 75 -2.73 14.87 9.02
N ALA A 76 -1.93 14.67 10.05
CA ALA A 76 -0.75 15.50 10.33
C ALA A 76 0.47 15.16 9.43
N GLY A 77 0.37 14.17 8.53
CA GLY A 77 1.46 13.72 7.65
C GLY A 77 2.64 13.09 8.38
N ARG A 78 2.49 12.67 9.64
CA ARG A 78 3.54 11.99 10.41
C ARG A 78 3.85 10.61 9.88
N TYR A 79 2.82 9.89 9.44
CA TYR A 79 2.91 8.54 8.90
C TYR A 79 2.45 8.50 7.46
N THR A 80 3.07 7.64 6.65
CA THR A 80 2.55 7.28 5.33
C THR A 80 1.57 6.11 5.45
N PHE A 81 1.85 5.21 6.39
CA PHE A 81 1.02 4.03 6.65
C PHE A 81 0.72 3.93 8.15
N ALA A 82 -0.51 3.56 8.46
CA ALA A 82 -0.92 3.20 9.81
C ALA A 82 -1.66 1.85 9.78
N ILE A 83 -1.13 0.88 10.53
CA ILE A 83 -1.64 -0.50 10.57
C ILE A 83 -2.35 -0.72 11.89
N ASN A 84 -3.55 -1.29 11.86
CA ASN A 84 -4.28 -1.70 13.05
C ASN A 84 -4.39 -3.23 13.08
N ILE A 85 -3.73 -3.85 14.06
CA ILE A 85 -3.81 -5.29 14.33
C ILE A 85 -4.92 -5.51 15.37
N PRO A 86 -6.01 -6.22 15.01
CA PRO A 86 -7.17 -6.37 15.89
C PRO A 86 -6.86 -7.28 17.09
N PRO A 87 -7.63 -7.19 18.18
CA PRO A 87 -7.48 -8.06 19.32
C PRO A 87 -7.79 -9.53 18.94
N ASN A 88 -7.10 -10.46 19.58
CA ASN A 88 -7.18 -11.91 19.32
C ASN A 88 -6.70 -12.36 17.92
N PHE A 89 -5.94 -11.52 17.22
CA PHE A 89 -5.45 -11.80 15.87
C PHE A 89 -4.72 -13.15 15.80
N GLN A 90 -3.72 -13.39 16.66
CA GLN A 90 -2.98 -14.66 16.70
C GLN A 90 -3.88 -15.85 16.97
N ARG A 91 -4.81 -15.74 17.92
CA ARG A 91 -5.75 -16.81 18.25
C ARG A 91 -6.61 -17.17 17.05
N ASP A 92 -7.09 -16.17 16.34
CA ASP A 92 -7.99 -16.35 15.21
C ASP A 92 -7.26 -16.97 14.00
N VAL A 93 -6.02 -16.51 13.74
CA VAL A 93 -5.14 -17.12 12.74
C VAL A 93 -4.87 -18.60 13.05
N LEU A 94 -4.51 -18.93 14.28
CA LEU A 94 -4.24 -20.33 14.68
C LEU A 94 -5.50 -21.20 14.65
N ALA A 95 -6.67 -20.61 14.85
CA ALA A 95 -7.96 -21.30 14.72
C ALA A 95 -8.40 -21.48 13.25
N GLY A 96 -7.61 -20.99 12.27
CA GLY A 96 -7.94 -21.04 10.85
C GLY A 96 -9.01 -20.04 10.43
N ARG A 97 -9.26 -19.01 11.25
CA ARG A 97 -10.08 -17.86 10.87
C ARG A 97 -9.24 -16.87 10.09
N GLN A 98 -9.89 -15.98 9.35
CA GLN A 98 -9.24 -14.94 8.55
C GLN A 98 -9.53 -13.57 9.18
N PRO A 99 -8.78 -13.18 10.24
CA PRO A 99 -8.96 -11.86 10.82
C PRO A 99 -8.46 -10.78 9.87
N GLU A 100 -9.16 -9.65 9.82
CA GLU A 100 -8.79 -8.52 8.98
C GLU A 100 -7.78 -7.62 9.70
N ILE A 101 -6.68 -7.26 9.03
CA ILE A 101 -5.78 -6.18 9.42
C ILE A 101 -6.16 -4.94 8.62
N GLN A 102 -6.42 -3.84 9.30
CA GLN A 102 -6.72 -2.57 8.66
C GLN A 102 -5.42 -1.83 8.35
N VAL A 103 -5.26 -1.37 7.12
CA VAL A 103 -4.15 -0.51 6.69
C VAL A 103 -4.73 0.81 6.20
N ASN A 104 -4.43 1.90 6.90
CA ASN A 104 -4.75 3.26 6.50
C ASN A 104 -3.52 3.89 5.84
N VAL A 105 -3.75 4.71 4.82
CA VAL A 105 -2.67 5.32 4.03
C VAL A 105 -2.93 6.81 3.87
N ASP A 106 -1.89 7.61 3.99
CA ASP A 106 -1.93 9.04 3.68
C ASP A 106 -2.21 9.24 2.18
N ALA A 107 -3.39 9.77 1.86
CA ALA A 107 -3.83 9.99 0.49
C ALA A 107 -2.97 11.01 -0.28
N THR A 108 -2.20 11.86 0.40
CA THR A 108 -1.31 12.83 -0.24
C THR A 108 -0.05 12.20 -0.81
N ARG A 109 0.30 10.96 -0.38
CA ARG A 109 1.50 10.20 -0.78
C ARG A 109 1.17 9.00 -1.67
N MET A 110 0.28 9.18 -2.62
CA MET A 110 -0.29 8.11 -3.46
C MET A 110 0.76 7.20 -4.12
N SER A 111 1.85 7.74 -4.65
CA SER A 111 2.91 6.94 -5.31
C SER A 111 3.58 5.95 -4.34
N GLN A 112 3.83 6.37 -3.10
CA GLN A 112 4.36 5.50 -2.05
C GLN A 112 3.30 4.53 -1.54
N ALA A 113 2.03 4.97 -1.51
CA ALA A 113 0.91 4.18 -1.06
C ALA A 113 0.73 2.89 -1.88
N PHE A 114 0.77 3.00 -3.20
CA PHE A 114 0.61 1.85 -4.09
C PHE A 114 1.72 0.81 -3.91
N THR A 115 2.97 1.26 -3.96
CA THR A 115 4.12 0.36 -3.80
C THR A 115 4.17 -0.23 -2.39
N GLY A 116 3.96 0.61 -1.37
CA GLY A 116 4.05 0.21 0.02
C GLY A 116 3.00 -0.80 0.43
N ASN A 117 1.78 -0.71 -0.12
CA ASN A 117 0.73 -1.70 0.18
C ASN A 117 1.14 -3.12 -0.23
N GLY A 118 1.74 -3.29 -1.41
CA GLY A 118 2.25 -4.59 -1.84
C GLY A 118 3.33 -5.14 -0.90
N TYR A 119 4.25 -4.30 -0.44
CA TYR A 119 5.26 -4.70 0.55
C TYR A 119 4.62 -5.07 1.89
N ILE A 120 3.68 -4.27 2.39
CA ILE A 120 2.96 -4.53 3.65
C ILE A 120 2.24 -5.87 3.58
N GLN A 121 1.49 -6.13 2.52
CA GLN A 121 0.79 -7.41 2.33
C GLN A 121 1.76 -8.60 2.30
N ASN A 122 2.86 -8.49 1.56
CA ASN A 122 3.86 -9.55 1.47
C ASN A 122 4.53 -9.83 2.82
N ILE A 123 4.89 -8.79 3.57
CA ILE A 123 5.48 -8.92 4.91
C ILE A 123 4.51 -9.61 5.85
N ILE A 124 3.28 -9.11 5.96
CA ILE A 124 2.28 -9.67 6.88
C ILE A 124 1.95 -11.11 6.51
N SER A 125 1.69 -11.40 5.24
CA SER A 125 1.38 -12.76 4.77
C SER A 125 2.56 -13.70 5.00
N GLY A 126 3.78 -13.25 4.76
CA GLY A 126 5.01 -14.02 5.00
C GLY A 126 5.18 -14.40 6.47
N GLU A 127 5.00 -13.43 7.39
CA GLU A 127 5.11 -13.68 8.82
C GLU A 127 3.98 -14.58 9.35
N VAL A 128 2.74 -14.36 8.91
CA VAL A 128 1.60 -15.21 9.27
C VAL A 128 1.83 -16.65 8.80
N ASN A 129 2.20 -16.86 7.54
CA ASN A 129 2.43 -18.19 6.99
C ASN A 129 3.59 -18.89 7.71
N SER A 130 4.69 -18.18 7.97
CA SER A 130 5.85 -18.71 8.69
C SER A 130 5.50 -19.06 10.14
N PHE A 131 4.63 -18.28 10.78
CA PHE A 131 4.16 -18.53 12.13
C PHE A 131 3.26 -19.77 12.17
N VAL A 132 2.26 -19.85 11.29
CA VAL A 132 1.34 -20.99 11.20
C VAL A 132 2.07 -22.28 10.87
N ALA A 133 3.06 -22.26 9.94
CA ALA A 133 3.85 -23.42 9.58
C ALA A 133 4.63 -24.01 10.77
N ARG A 134 5.04 -23.19 11.74
CA ARG A 134 5.72 -23.66 12.96
C ARG A 134 4.78 -24.29 13.98
N TYR A 135 3.52 -23.88 13.99
CA TYR A 135 2.54 -24.31 14.98
C TYR A 135 1.58 -25.40 14.49
N ARG A 136 1.49 -25.59 13.17
CA ARG A 136 0.65 -26.62 12.55
C ARG A 136 1.54 -27.65 11.87
N ASP A 137 1.63 -28.81 12.46
CA ASP A 137 2.22 -29.98 11.81
C ASP A 137 1.38 -30.36 10.57
N ASN A 138 1.89 -30.06 9.37
CA ASN A 138 1.48 -30.58 8.06
C ASN A 138 0.12 -30.18 7.43
N SER A 139 -0.58 -29.14 7.83
CA SER A 139 -1.65 -28.63 6.97
C SER A 139 -1.67 -27.11 6.89
N VAL A 140 -0.84 -26.56 6.02
CA VAL A 140 -0.86 -25.12 5.70
C VAL A 140 -2.07 -24.85 4.80
N LEU A 141 -3.17 -24.38 5.39
CA LEU A 141 -4.18 -23.69 4.60
C LEU A 141 -3.63 -22.28 4.33
N PRO A 142 -3.60 -21.83 3.06
CA PRO A 142 -3.18 -20.46 2.76
C PRO A 142 -4.10 -19.49 3.49
N VAL A 143 -3.51 -18.61 4.29
CA VAL A 143 -4.25 -17.53 4.92
C VAL A 143 -4.41 -16.45 3.87
N GLU A 144 -5.63 -16.26 3.37
CA GLU A 144 -5.96 -15.13 2.53
C GLU A 144 -6.11 -13.89 3.40
N LEU A 145 -5.19 -12.94 3.22
CA LEU A 145 -5.19 -11.73 4.00
C LEU A 145 -6.14 -10.70 3.37
N ALA A 146 -7.24 -10.38 4.04
CA ALA A 146 -8.11 -9.29 3.62
C ALA A 146 -7.50 -7.95 4.07
N VAL A 147 -6.72 -7.31 3.18
CA VAL A 147 -6.24 -5.94 3.40
C VAL A 147 -7.27 -4.98 2.84
N ARG A 148 -7.89 -4.19 3.70
CA ARG A 148 -8.89 -3.20 3.31
C ARG A 148 -8.26 -1.82 3.24
N MET A 149 -8.18 -1.26 2.02
CA MET A 149 -7.74 0.11 1.81
C MET A 149 -8.94 1.06 1.88
N ARG A 150 -8.85 2.07 2.75
CA ARG A 150 -9.96 2.99 3.04
C ARG A 150 -10.30 3.92 1.86
N PHE A 151 -9.31 4.29 1.04
CA PHE A 151 -9.48 5.30 0.00
C PHE A 151 -9.37 4.79 -1.45
N ASN A 152 -8.79 3.61 -1.68
CA ASN A 152 -8.70 3.01 -3.01
C ASN A 152 -8.64 1.48 -2.90
N PRO A 153 -9.79 0.79 -2.83
CA PRO A 153 -9.85 -0.65 -2.60
C PRO A 153 -9.20 -1.48 -3.72
N ASN A 154 -9.09 -0.94 -4.94
CA ASN A 154 -8.59 -1.69 -6.10
C ASN A 154 -7.13 -1.40 -6.44
N LEU A 155 -6.49 -0.38 -5.84
CA LEU A 155 -5.07 0.00 -6.04
C LEU A 155 -4.60 -0.03 -7.51
N GLU A 156 -5.45 0.38 -8.43
CA GLU A 156 -5.12 0.44 -9.85
C GLU A 156 -4.26 1.67 -10.16
N GLN A 157 -2.95 1.52 -9.96
CA GLN A 157 -1.94 2.57 -10.19
C GLN A 157 -1.95 3.10 -11.62
N GLU A 158 -2.14 2.21 -12.60
CA GLU A 158 -2.12 2.58 -14.02
C GLU A 158 -3.24 3.55 -14.39
N ARG A 159 -4.46 3.34 -13.87
CA ARG A 159 -5.60 4.23 -14.13
C ARG A 159 -5.42 5.60 -13.52
N PHE A 160 -4.89 5.67 -12.31
CA PHE A 160 -4.65 6.95 -11.64
C PHE A 160 -3.56 7.76 -12.34
N GLY A 161 -2.44 7.12 -12.70
CA GLY A 161 -1.36 7.75 -13.45
C GLY A 161 -1.81 8.30 -14.80
N ALA A 162 -2.63 7.56 -15.53
CA ALA A 162 -3.20 8.00 -16.80
C ALA A 162 -4.12 9.22 -16.65
N VAL A 163 -4.99 9.22 -15.64
CA VAL A 163 -5.89 10.36 -15.36
C VAL A 163 -5.12 11.62 -15.00
N MET A 164 -4.10 11.51 -14.13
CA MET A 164 -3.26 12.64 -13.75
C MET A 164 -2.43 13.18 -14.91
N ALA A 165 -1.94 12.30 -15.80
CA ALA A 165 -1.24 12.71 -17.00
C ALA A 165 -2.15 13.49 -17.97
N ILE A 166 -3.41 13.07 -18.12
CA ILE A 166 -4.41 13.77 -18.94
C ILE A 166 -4.69 15.17 -18.36
N ILE A 167 -4.90 15.27 -17.05
CA ILE A 167 -5.16 16.55 -16.38
C ILE A 167 -3.99 17.51 -16.56
N ASN A 168 -2.75 17.06 -16.36
CA ASN A 168 -1.55 17.88 -16.54
C ASN A 168 -1.40 18.38 -18.00
N ASN A 169 -1.75 17.55 -18.98
CA ASN A 169 -1.66 17.94 -20.39
C ASN A 169 -2.75 18.94 -20.83
N ILE A 170 -3.86 19.03 -20.07
CA ILE A 170 -4.96 19.98 -20.36
C ILE A 170 -4.69 21.33 -19.68
N THR A 171 -3.95 21.35 -18.58
CA THR A 171 -3.67 22.58 -17.79
C THR A 171 -2.40 23.33 -18.20
N MET A 172 -1.62 22.81 -19.14
CA MET A 172 -0.51 23.51 -19.84
C MET A 172 -1.03 24.17 -21.14
#